data_e734971f4ee5c6716ff973606375ba43
#
_entry.id   e734971f4ee5c6716ff973606375ba43
#
_cell.length_a   1.000
_cell.length_b   1.000
_cell.length_c   1.000
_cell.angle_alpha   90.00
_cell.angle_beta   90.00
_cell.angle_gamma   90.00
#
_symmetry.space_group_name_H-M   'P 1'
#
loop_
_entity.id
_entity.type
_entity.pdbx_description
1 polymer ?
#
loop_
_entity_poly.entity_id
_entity_poly.type
_entity_poly.pdbx_seq_one_letter_code
_entity_poly.pdbx_strand_id
1 'polypeptide(L)'
;MKRFLALALGLVCGVSAQAGTKWPDGAKAAVVLTYDDALTSQLDHAVPVLDAAGFKGTFFLTGLKPEAVARWRAVATEGHELGNHTILHACPASGSSGDISHTSNAYTTERMLKEIEQQNVFLTSLDGKPTHGFASPCGATLAGGHDYVEALRAAKLVTYVRGVYTSPEDLRAEVGRMDPMHTPSRGFPDGVTGAQLIDFAKEAEAGGGMAVYLFHGVAGDYLQVSDAAHRELIDWLAAHRGEVWVTTLQGALDWANKPKK
;
A
#
# COMPACT_ATOMS: atom_id res chain seq x y z
N MET A 1 -70.79 5.69 -25.99
CA MET A 1 -69.58 4.85 -25.93
C MET A 1 -68.34 5.79 -25.80
N LYS A 2 -67.87 5.97 -24.59
CA LYS A 2 -66.66 6.82 -24.32
C LYS A 2 -65.45 5.89 -24.13
N ARG A 3 -64.45 6.02 -25.03
CA ARG A 3 -63.19 5.30 -24.95
C ARG A 3 -62.23 6.06 -24.04
N PHE A 4 -61.81 5.45 -22.93
CA PHE A 4 -60.72 5.96 -22.11
C PHE A 4 -59.38 5.43 -22.66
N LEU A 5 -58.48 6.37 -22.99
CA LEU A 5 -57.12 6.09 -23.40
C LEU A 5 -56.27 6.16 -22.13
N ALA A 6 -55.70 5.04 -21.69
CA ALA A 6 -54.80 4.98 -20.57
C ALA A 6 -53.37 5.24 -21.08
N LEU A 7 -52.78 6.34 -20.62
CA LEU A 7 -51.38 6.71 -20.90
C LEU A 7 -50.52 6.03 -19.84
N ALA A 8 -49.72 5.03 -20.23
CA ALA A 8 -48.75 4.39 -19.38
C ALA A 8 -47.46 5.25 -19.35
N LEU A 9 -47.20 5.90 -18.22
CA LEU A 9 -45.95 6.62 -17.97
C LEU A 9 -44.86 5.60 -17.56
N GLY A 10 -43.95 5.29 -18.48
CA GLY A 10 -42.81 4.45 -18.21
C GLY A 10 -41.76 5.26 -17.39
N LEU A 11 -41.54 4.84 -16.15
CA LEU A 11 -40.48 5.37 -15.28
C LEU A 11 -39.15 4.78 -15.75
N VAL A 12 -38.35 5.56 -16.50
CA VAL A 12 -36.97 5.20 -16.83
C VAL A 12 -36.13 5.51 -15.58
N CYS A 13 -35.83 4.48 -14.77
CA CYS A 13 -34.78 4.57 -13.76
C CYS A 13 -33.44 4.76 -14.47
N GLY A 14 -33.00 6.00 -14.60
CA GLY A 14 -31.63 6.31 -15.00
C GLY A 14 -30.68 5.82 -13.90
N VAL A 15 -29.97 4.73 -14.16
CA VAL A 15 -28.80 4.36 -13.38
C VAL A 15 -27.74 5.42 -13.63
N SER A 16 -27.57 6.36 -12.71
CA SER A 16 -26.45 7.29 -12.72
C SER A 16 -25.18 6.46 -12.60
N ALA A 17 -24.48 6.25 -13.72
CA ALA A 17 -23.12 5.75 -13.68
C ALA A 17 -22.30 6.75 -12.86
N GLN A 18 -21.93 6.38 -11.66
CA GLN A 18 -21.01 7.13 -10.83
C GLN A 18 -19.72 7.24 -11.62
N ALA A 19 -19.33 8.44 -12.02
CA ALA A 19 -18.07 8.67 -12.72
C ALA A 19 -16.95 8.32 -11.75
N GLY A 20 -16.45 7.08 -11.85
CA GLY A 20 -15.30 6.61 -11.08
C GLY A 20 -14.10 7.51 -11.32
N THR A 21 -13.17 7.55 -10.38
CA THR A 21 -11.91 8.26 -10.52
C THR A 21 -11.22 7.77 -11.80
N LYS A 22 -10.99 8.66 -12.75
CA LYS A 22 -10.24 8.29 -13.96
C LYS A 22 -8.76 8.24 -13.60
N TRP A 23 -8.22 7.04 -13.56
CA TRP A 23 -6.79 6.82 -13.44
C TRP A 23 -6.07 7.22 -14.73
N PRO A 24 -4.73 7.36 -14.74
CA PRO A 24 -3.98 7.70 -15.94
C PRO A 24 -4.33 6.80 -17.12
N ASP A 25 -4.29 7.37 -18.33
CA ASP A 25 -4.47 6.66 -19.61
C ASP A 25 -5.79 5.88 -19.73
N GLY A 26 -6.78 6.23 -18.91
CA GLY A 26 -8.10 5.59 -18.93
C GLY A 26 -8.15 4.27 -18.15
N ALA A 27 -7.13 3.97 -17.36
CA ALA A 27 -7.12 2.77 -16.52
C ALA A 27 -8.34 2.75 -15.57
N LYS A 28 -8.88 1.56 -15.35
CA LYS A 28 -10.07 1.32 -14.52
C LYS A 28 -9.71 1.28 -13.03
N ALA A 29 -8.48 0.86 -12.70
CA ALA A 29 -7.98 0.80 -11.33
C ALA A 29 -6.50 1.17 -11.26
N ALA A 30 -6.03 1.58 -10.07
CA ALA A 30 -4.61 1.55 -9.72
C ALA A 30 -4.27 0.27 -8.97
N VAL A 31 -3.08 -0.26 -9.24
CA VAL A 31 -2.50 -1.39 -8.51
C VAL A 31 -1.18 -0.95 -7.92
N VAL A 32 -1.05 -1.13 -6.61
CA VAL A 32 0.13 -0.76 -5.83
C VAL A 32 0.68 -2.00 -5.15
N LEU A 33 1.94 -2.32 -5.42
CA LEU A 33 2.63 -3.47 -4.87
C LEU A 33 3.55 -2.96 -3.75
N THR A 34 3.22 -3.27 -2.49
CA THR A 34 4.03 -2.85 -1.34
C THR A 34 4.68 -4.05 -0.67
N TYR A 35 5.90 -3.86 -0.15
CA TYR A 35 6.75 -4.88 0.46
C TYR A 35 7.32 -4.35 1.76
N ASP A 36 7.15 -5.09 2.85
CA ASP A 36 7.56 -4.69 4.20
C ASP A 36 8.87 -5.37 4.62
N ASP A 37 9.55 -4.78 5.60
CA ASP A 37 10.67 -5.33 6.38
C ASP A 37 12.05 -5.37 5.70
N ALA A 38 12.20 -4.83 4.51
CA ALA A 38 13.50 -4.78 3.81
C ALA A 38 14.18 -6.16 3.63
N LEU A 39 13.41 -7.18 3.30
CA LEU A 39 13.86 -8.57 3.24
C LEU A 39 14.77 -8.84 2.04
N THR A 40 15.70 -9.79 2.19
CA THR A 40 16.65 -10.16 1.13
C THR A 40 15.92 -10.76 -0.07
N SER A 41 14.88 -11.56 0.15
CA SER A 41 14.08 -12.15 -0.91
C SER A 41 13.37 -11.13 -1.81
N GLN A 42 13.07 -9.95 -1.29
CA GLN A 42 12.54 -8.85 -2.11
C GLN A 42 13.57 -8.37 -3.13
N LEU A 43 14.82 -8.19 -2.69
CA LEU A 43 15.93 -7.79 -3.56
C LEU A 43 16.31 -8.87 -4.58
N ASP A 44 16.17 -10.14 -4.21
CA ASP A 44 16.60 -11.26 -5.04
C ASP A 44 15.51 -11.73 -6.02
N HIS A 45 14.22 -11.57 -5.65
CA HIS A 45 13.10 -12.10 -6.41
C HIS A 45 12.08 -11.03 -6.85
N ALA A 46 11.63 -10.15 -5.94
CA ALA A 46 10.58 -9.17 -6.29
C ALA A 46 11.10 -8.08 -7.23
N VAL A 47 12.20 -7.40 -6.86
CA VAL A 47 12.76 -6.29 -7.65
C VAL A 47 13.06 -6.69 -9.08
N PRO A 48 13.80 -7.79 -9.36
CA PRO A 48 14.10 -8.19 -10.74
C PRO A 48 12.86 -8.48 -11.59
N VAL A 49 11.81 -9.04 -10.98
CA VAL A 49 10.56 -9.36 -11.70
C VAL A 49 9.78 -8.07 -12.01
N LEU A 50 9.72 -7.13 -11.07
CA LEU A 50 9.11 -5.83 -11.28
C LEU A 50 9.81 -5.05 -12.38
N ASP A 51 11.15 -5.00 -12.35
CA ASP A 51 11.94 -4.28 -13.35
C ASP A 51 11.82 -4.89 -14.74
N ALA A 52 11.86 -6.21 -14.84
CA ALA A 52 11.65 -6.90 -16.12
C ALA A 52 10.27 -6.60 -16.72
N ALA A 53 9.26 -6.43 -15.87
CA ALA A 53 7.94 -6.01 -16.27
C ALA A 53 7.81 -4.49 -16.45
N GLY A 54 8.82 -3.67 -16.13
CA GLY A 54 8.76 -2.21 -16.18
C GLY A 54 7.79 -1.61 -15.16
N PHE A 55 7.56 -2.28 -14.03
CA PHE A 55 6.76 -1.81 -12.91
C PHE A 55 7.63 -1.29 -11.78
N LYS A 56 7.06 -0.42 -10.95
CA LYS A 56 7.70 0.09 -9.74
C LYS A 56 6.86 -0.26 -8.52
N GLY A 57 7.51 -0.79 -7.49
CA GLY A 57 6.93 -1.11 -6.19
C GLY A 57 7.29 -0.09 -5.14
N THR A 58 6.65 -0.21 -3.97
CA THR A 58 6.95 0.55 -2.75
C THR A 58 7.52 -0.40 -1.71
N PHE A 59 8.70 -0.10 -1.18
CA PHE A 59 9.40 -0.92 -0.19
C PHE A 59 9.51 -0.17 1.14
N PHE A 60 8.85 -0.67 2.17
CA PHE A 60 8.91 -0.08 3.50
C PHE A 60 10.07 -0.68 4.29
N LEU A 61 11.09 0.14 4.48
CA LEU A 61 12.36 -0.31 5.06
C LEU A 61 12.39 -0.09 6.58
N THR A 62 12.76 -1.13 7.29
CA THR A 62 13.13 -1.10 8.70
C THR A 62 14.67 -1.22 8.85
N GLY A 63 15.18 -1.46 10.04
CA GLY A 63 16.63 -1.46 10.33
C GLY A 63 17.46 -2.30 9.34
N LEU A 64 18.18 -1.64 8.44
CA LEU A 64 18.99 -2.29 7.40
C LEU A 64 20.31 -2.82 7.94
N LYS A 65 20.73 -3.98 7.43
CA LYS A 65 22.10 -4.45 7.57
C LYS A 65 23.02 -3.66 6.64
N PRO A 66 24.29 -3.39 7.04
CA PRO A 66 25.23 -2.59 6.25
C PRO A 66 25.39 -3.08 4.80
N GLU A 67 25.42 -4.39 4.58
CA GLU A 67 25.57 -5.00 3.26
C GLU A 67 24.38 -4.77 2.33
N ALA A 68 23.19 -4.50 2.85
CA ALA A 68 21.99 -4.25 2.06
C ALA A 68 21.86 -2.79 1.59
N VAL A 69 22.57 -1.86 2.21
CA VAL A 69 22.44 -0.41 1.97
C VAL A 69 22.66 -0.05 0.50
N ALA A 70 23.71 -0.59 -0.12
CA ALA A 70 24.01 -0.30 -1.53
C ALA A 70 22.93 -0.84 -2.48
N ARG A 71 22.35 -2.01 -2.17
CA ARG A 71 21.28 -2.61 -2.97
C ARG A 71 20.00 -1.79 -2.90
N TRP A 72 19.59 -1.34 -1.71
CA TRP A 72 18.41 -0.49 -1.54
C TRP A 72 18.57 0.89 -2.18
N ARG A 73 19.80 1.44 -2.21
CA ARG A 73 20.08 2.66 -2.98
C ARG A 73 19.90 2.44 -4.48
N ALA A 74 20.33 1.28 -5.01
CA ALA A 74 20.11 0.93 -6.41
C ALA A 74 18.60 0.83 -6.73
N VAL A 75 17.82 0.16 -5.88
CA VAL A 75 16.34 0.06 -5.98
C VAL A 75 15.70 1.44 -6.09
N ALA A 76 16.13 2.39 -5.25
CA ALA A 76 15.64 3.79 -5.33
C ALA A 76 16.04 4.47 -6.64
N THR A 77 17.28 4.26 -7.10
CA THR A 77 17.79 4.84 -8.35
C THR A 77 17.03 4.31 -9.57
N GLU A 78 16.57 3.08 -9.53
CA GLU A 78 15.74 2.43 -10.56
C GLU A 78 14.29 2.93 -10.54
N GLY A 79 13.91 3.79 -9.59
CA GLY A 79 12.61 4.46 -9.53
C GLY A 79 11.55 3.78 -8.67
N HIS A 80 11.91 2.77 -7.90
CA HIS A 80 11.05 2.27 -6.84
C HIS A 80 10.91 3.29 -5.71
N GLU A 81 9.84 3.19 -4.94
CA GLU A 81 9.64 4.01 -3.76
C GLU A 81 10.23 3.32 -2.54
N LEU A 82 11.03 4.06 -1.76
CA LEU A 82 11.41 3.65 -0.42
C LEU A 82 10.48 4.35 0.58
N GLY A 83 9.89 3.59 1.47
CA GLY A 83 9.04 4.06 2.56
C GLY A 83 9.61 3.71 3.92
N ASN A 84 9.10 4.37 4.94
CA ASN A 84 9.51 4.23 6.33
C ASN A 84 8.72 3.12 7.03
N HIS A 85 9.42 2.21 7.71
CA HIS A 85 8.83 1.16 8.54
C HIS A 85 9.42 1.14 9.95
N THR A 86 9.80 2.31 10.48
CA THR A 86 10.61 2.54 11.68
C THR A 86 12.00 1.90 11.63
N ILE A 87 12.80 2.09 12.66
CA ILE A 87 14.14 1.46 12.77
C ILE A 87 14.02 0.09 13.46
N LEU A 88 13.24 0.04 14.55
CA LEU A 88 13.20 -1.11 15.46
C LEU A 88 11.97 -2.02 15.24
N HIS A 89 11.05 -1.60 14.37
CA HIS A 89 9.83 -2.35 14.06
C HIS A 89 9.07 -2.80 15.32
N ALA A 90 8.81 -1.86 16.23
CA ALA A 90 8.17 -2.15 17.51
C ALA A 90 6.69 -2.50 17.34
N CYS A 91 6.37 -3.79 17.37
CA CYS A 91 5.00 -4.30 17.37
C CYS A 91 4.34 -4.20 18.76
N PRO A 92 3.01 -4.23 18.85
CA PRO A 92 2.32 -4.43 20.12
C PRO A 92 2.72 -5.73 20.81
N ALA A 93 2.72 -5.74 22.14
CA ALA A 93 2.96 -6.96 22.90
C ALA A 93 1.86 -8.00 22.60
N SER A 94 2.26 -9.21 22.24
CA SER A 94 1.37 -10.36 22.10
C SER A 94 1.30 -11.13 23.42
N GLY A 95 0.15 -11.05 24.11
CA GLY A 95 -0.08 -11.79 25.36
C GLY A 95 0.33 -11.03 26.63
N SER A 96 0.09 -11.64 27.78
CA SER A 96 0.19 -11.02 29.10
C SER A 96 1.52 -11.26 29.84
N SER A 97 2.50 -11.91 29.24
CA SER A 97 3.74 -12.29 29.92
C SER A 97 4.95 -12.11 29.01
N GLY A 98 5.79 -11.15 29.32
CA GLY A 98 7.07 -10.95 28.66
C GLY A 98 7.66 -9.55 28.88
N ASP A 99 8.90 -9.37 28.49
CA ASP A 99 9.53 -8.06 28.44
C ASP A 99 8.90 -7.22 27.32
N ILE A 100 8.15 -6.20 27.70
CA ILE A 100 7.50 -5.27 26.77
C ILE A 100 8.39 -4.12 26.31
N SER A 101 9.63 -4.02 26.82
CA SER A 101 10.53 -2.88 26.60
C SER A 101 10.81 -2.59 25.13
N HIS A 102 10.72 -3.61 24.28
CA HIS A 102 10.91 -3.53 22.83
C HIS A 102 9.62 -3.45 22.02
N THR A 103 8.47 -3.37 22.70
CA THR A 103 7.14 -3.31 22.05
C THR A 103 6.62 -1.88 21.98
N SER A 104 5.67 -1.61 21.09
CA SER A 104 5.03 -0.29 21.00
C SER A 104 4.27 0.09 22.28
N ASN A 105 3.93 -0.88 23.14
CA ASN A 105 3.30 -0.63 24.44
C ASN A 105 4.22 0.15 25.41
N ALA A 106 5.56 -0.02 25.28
CA ALA A 106 6.55 0.69 26.09
C ALA A 106 6.98 2.04 25.46
N TYR A 107 6.45 2.40 24.30
CA TYR A 107 6.76 3.66 23.65
C TYR A 107 5.87 4.79 24.16
N THR A 108 6.36 6.00 24.09
CA THR A 108 5.52 7.20 24.05
C THR A 108 5.31 7.63 22.61
N THR A 109 4.33 8.47 22.35
CA THR A 109 4.13 9.08 21.04
C THR A 109 5.41 9.80 20.58
N GLU A 110 6.07 10.57 21.45
CA GLU A 110 7.30 11.30 21.11
C GLU A 110 8.43 10.35 20.70
N ARG A 111 8.59 9.21 21.39
CA ARG A 111 9.58 8.20 21.03
C ARG A 111 9.30 7.61 19.65
N MET A 112 8.05 7.29 19.36
CA MET A 112 7.64 6.77 18.05
C MET A 112 7.92 7.79 16.94
N LEU A 113 7.51 9.05 17.13
CA LEU A 113 7.75 10.11 16.16
C LEU A 113 9.27 10.33 15.94
N LYS A 114 10.06 10.30 17.01
CA LYS A 114 11.52 10.46 16.91
C LYS A 114 12.16 9.33 16.13
N GLU A 115 11.72 8.11 16.32
CA GLU A 115 12.22 6.95 15.56
C GLU A 115 11.87 7.06 14.07
N ILE A 116 10.62 7.45 13.75
CA ILE A 116 10.19 7.69 12.38
C ILE A 116 10.99 8.83 11.74
N GLU A 117 11.25 9.92 12.47
CA GLU A 117 12.09 11.02 12.00
C GLU A 117 13.51 10.55 11.65
N GLN A 118 14.15 9.76 12.53
CA GLN A 118 15.49 9.24 12.28
C GLN A 118 15.54 8.28 11.07
N GLN A 119 14.53 7.44 10.93
CA GLN A 119 14.43 6.56 9.76
C GLN A 119 14.24 7.39 8.47
N ASN A 120 13.49 8.48 8.48
CA ASN A 120 13.37 9.38 7.32
C ASN A 120 14.73 10.00 6.95
N VAL A 121 15.54 10.43 7.94
CA VAL A 121 16.90 10.94 7.69
C VAL A 121 17.75 9.87 7.00
N PHE A 122 17.65 8.63 7.46
CA PHE A 122 18.36 7.51 6.83
C PHE A 122 17.88 7.27 5.40
N LEU A 123 16.57 7.20 5.15
CA LEU A 123 16.00 7.02 3.81
C LEU A 123 16.41 8.14 2.85
N THR A 124 16.40 9.41 3.32
CA THR A 124 16.89 10.55 2.55
C THR A 124 18.35 10.36 2.11
N SER A 125 19.17 9.70 2.92
CA SER A 125 20.56 9.39 2.53
C SER A 125 20.66 8.30 1.45
N LEU A 126 19.60 7.51 1.25
CA LEU A 126 19.55 6.48 0.21
C LEU A 126 19.03 7.04 -1.12
N ASP A 127 17.94 7.80 -1.10
CA ASP A 127 17.18 8.19 -2.29
C ASP A 127 17.15 9.71 -2.56
N GLY A 128 17.65 10.53 -1.63
CA GLY A 128 17.69 11.99 -1.76
C GLY A 128 16.34 12.69 -1.58
N LYS A 129 15.25 11.96 -1.29
CA LYS A 129 13.93 12.54 -1.12
C LYS A 129 13.76 13.13 0.28
N PRO A 130 13.14 14.31 0.43
CA PRO A 130 12.99 14.97 1.72
C PRO A 130 11.88 14.39 2.60
N THR A 131 10.94 13.63 2.01
CA THR A 131 9.77 13.07 2.69
C THR A 131 9.47 11.67 2.17
N HIS A 132 8.93 10.83 3.04
CA HIS A 132 8.62 9.43 2.74
C HIS A 132 7.21 9.09 3.22
N GLY A 133 6.59 8.08 2.58
CA GLY A 133 5.44 7.41 3.12
C GLY A 133 5.81 6.51 4.29
N PHE A 134 4.85 6.16 5.11
CA PHE A 134 5.04 5.32 6.29
C PHE A 134 4.11 4.13 6.31
N ALA A 135 4.62 2.98 6.68
CA ALA A 135 3.82 1.81 7.03
C ALA A 135 3.94 1.54 8.52
N SER A 136 2.81 1.43 9.22
CA SER A 136 2.83 1.16 10.66
C SER A 136 3.26 -0.28 10.94
N PRO A 137 4.26 -0.51 11.82
CA PRO A 137 4.68 -1.86 12.20
C PRO A 137 3.49 -2.68 12.72
N CYS A 138 3.34 -3.90 12.20
CA CYS A 138 2.24 -4.81 12.54
C CYS A 138 0.83 -4.20 12.31
N GLY A 139 0.70 -3.18 11.47
CA GLY A 139 -0.55 -2.45 11.26
C GLY A 139 -1.03 -1.63 12.45
N ALA A 140 -0.24 -1.51 13.51
CA ALA A 140 -0.63 -0.84 14.76
C ALA A 140 -0.30 0.65 14.74
N THR A 141 -1.24 1.47 15.21
CA THR A 141 -1.10 2.93 15.31
C THR A 141 -0.98 3.44 16.75
N LEU A 142 -0.83 2.52 17.72
CA LEU A 142 -0.74 2.86 19.13
C LEU A 142 0.69 2.77 19.65
N ALA A 143 1.13 3.83 20.34
CA ALA A 143 2.34 3.89 21.13
C ALA A 143 1.96 4.19 22.59
N GLY A 144 2.24 3.26 23.51
CA GLY A 144 1.84 3.39 24.90
C GLY A 144 0.32 3.56 25.11
N GLY A 145 -0.48 2.99 24.23
CA GLY A 145 -1.93 3.09 24.24
C GLY A 145 -2.52 4.36 23.60
N HIS A 146 -1.67 5.25 23.05
CA HIS A 146 -2.11 6.49 22.39
C HIS A 146 -1.90 6.39 20.88
N ASP A 147 -2.92 6.76 20.08
CA ASP A 147 -2.80 6.84 18.63
C ASP A 147 -1.82 7.96 18.25
N TYR A 148 -0.84 7.61 17.40
CA TYR A 148 0.22 8.56 16.99
C TYR A 148 0.01 9.13 15.58
N VAL A 149 -1.00 8.69 14.82
CA VAL A 149 -1.22 9.09 13.42
C VAL A 149 -1.50 10.59 13.31
N GLU A 150 -2.34 11.14 14.18
CA GLU A 150 -2.63 12.58 14.15
C GLU A 150 -1.40 13.43 14.58
N ALA A 151 -0.55 12.91 15.45
CA ALA A 151 0.71 13.56 15.77
C ALA A 151 1.70 13.54 14.59
N LEU A 152 1.74 12.44 13.81
CA LEU A 152 2.51 12.38 12.56
C LEU A 152 2.00 13.39 11.54
N ARG A 153 0.68 13.51 11.38
CA ARG A 153 0.04 14.50 10.51
C ARG A 153 0.41 15.92 10.91
N ALA A 154 0.27 16.25 12.18
CA ALA A 154 0.58 17.58 12.71
C ALA A 154 2.06 17.95 12.54
N ALA A 155 2.96 16.98 12.75
CA ALA A 155 4.42 17.14 12.58
C ALA A 155 4.86 17.12 11.10
N LYS A 156 3.98 16.71 10.17
CA LYS A 156 4.29 16.54 8.73
C LYS A 156 5.52 15.65 8.48
N LEU A 157 5.69 14.62 9.31
CA LEU A 157 6.84 13.73 9.22
C LEU A 157 6.75 12.74 8.06
N VAL A 158 5.53 12.43 7.60
CA VAL A 158 5.29 11.46 6.54
C VAL A 158 4.23 11.97 5.58
N THR A 159 4.24 11.48 4.35
CA THR A 159 3.28 11.89 3.31
C THR A 159 1.98 11.10 3.37
N TYR A 160 2.03 9.87 3.87
CA TYR A 160 0.88 9.00 4.10
C TYR A 160 1.21 7.94 5.17
N VAL A 161 0.17 7.31 5.71
CA VAL A 161 0.27 6.13 6.58
C VAL A 161 -0.49 4.99 5.94
N ARG A 162 0.22 3.90 5.62
CA ARG A 162 -0.37 2.65 5.17
C ARG A 162 -0.59 1.73 6.39
N GLY A 163 -1.84 1.37 6.61
CA GLY A 163 -2.26 0.39 7.59
C GLY A 163 -2.51 -0.97 6.96
N VAL A 164 -2.88 -1.95 7.79
CA VAL A 164 -3.31 -3.28 7.37
C VAL A 164 -4.80 -3.40 7.69
N TYR A 165 -5.60 -3.66 6.67
CA TYR A 165 -7.05 -3.81 6.82
C TYR A 165 -7.47 -5.17 6.26
N THR A 166 -8.42 -5.78 6.92
CA THR A 166 -8.93 -7.11 6.54
C THR A 166 -10.36 -7.06 6.03
N SER A 167 -11.07 -5.95 6.22
CA SER A 167 -12.45 -5.78 5.78
C SER A 167 -12.52 -5.37 4.30
N PRO A 168 -13.38 -5.99 3.49
CA PRO A 168 -13.61 -5.55 2.11
C PRO A 168 -14.11 -4.11 1.99
N GLU A 169 -14.75 -3.58 3.02
CA GLU A 169 -15.28 -2.21 3.06
C GLU A 169 -14.17 -1.19 3.17
N ASP A 170 -13.13 -1.47 3.99
CA ASP A 170 -11.96 -0.62 4.13
C ASP A 170 -11.17 -0.51 2.82
N LEU A 171 -11.16 -1.58 2.01
CA LEU A 171 -10.45 -1.63 0.72
C LEU A 171 -11.20 -0.93 -0.42
N ARG A 172 -12.48 -0.58 -0.22
CA ARG A 172 -13.31 0.15 -1.20
C ARG A 172 -13.32 1.64 -0.99
N ALA A 173 -12.44 2.18 -0.14
CA ALA A 173 -12.38 3.62 0.10
C ALA A 173 -12.35 4.37 -1.24
N GLU A 174 -13.31 5.29 -1.41
CA GLU A 174 -13.44 6.07 -2.65
C GLU A 174 -12.15 6.87 -2.88
N VAL A 175 -11.47 6.52 -3.95
CA VAL A 175 -10.30 7.26 -4.42
C VAL A 175 -10.70 8.72 -4.66
N GLY A 176 -9.93 9.65 -4.07
CA GLY A 176 -10.25 11.09 -4.07
C GLY A 176 -11.00 11.58 -2.83
N ARG A 177 -11.41 10.65 -1.95
CA ARG A 177 -11.87 10.93 -0.59
C ARG A 177 -11.06 10.20 0.48
N MET A 178 -10.07 9.42 0.06
CA MET A 178 -9.20 8.69 0.97
C MET A 178 -8.32 9.68 1.73
N ASP A 179 -8.32 9.57 3.05
CA ASP A 179 -7.34 10.23 3.88
C ASP A 179 -5.97 9.53 3.70
N PRO A 180 -4.93 10.19 3.17
CA PRO A 180 -3.62 9.57 3.01
C PRO A 180 -3.05 9.01 4.32
N MET A 181 -3.44 9.57 5.48
CA MET A 181 -2.99 9.08 6.78
C MET A 181 -3.71 7.79 7.23
N HIS A 182 -4.64 7.27 6.44
CA HIS A 182 -5.38 6.03 6.69
C HIS A 182 -5.53 5.22 5.39
N THR A 183 -4.41 4.96 4.71
CA THR A 183 -4.41 4.20 3.46
C THR A 183 -4.52 2.71 3.73
N PRO A 184 -5.57 2.02 3.25
CA PRO A 184 -5.72 0.59 3.46
C PRO A 184 -4.79 -0.23 2.58
N SER A 185 -4.45 -1.44 3.04
CA SER A 185 -3.78 -2.46 2.23
C SER A 185 -4.28 -3.86 2.60
N ARG A 186 -4.09 -4.83 1.71
CA ARG A 186 -4.43 -6.22 1.95
C ARG A 186 -3.19 -7.08 2.01
N GLY A 187 -2.98 -7.74 3.15
CA GLY A 187 -2.00 -8.81 3.31
C GLY A 187 -2.55 -10.14 2.83
N PHE A 188 -1.67 -11.07 2.52
CA PHE A 188 -2.03 -12.40 2.03
C PHE A 188 -1.34 -13.47 2.86
N PRO A 189 -2.05 -14.60 3.15
CA PRO A 189 -1.47 -15.70 3.91
C PRO A 189 -0.44 -16.46 3.07
N ASP A 190 0.41 -17.22 3.75
CA ASP A 190 1.27 -18.22 3.10
C ASP A 190 0.41 -19.18 2.25
N GLY A 191 0.92 -19.55 1.08
CA GLY A 191 0.21 -20.44 0.16
C GLY A 191 -0.88 -19.76 -0.69
N VAL A 192 -1.01 -18.43 -0.65
CA VAL A 192 -1.87 -17.71 -1.58
C VAL A 192 -1.46 -18.03 -3.04
N THR A 193 -2.45 -18.24 -3.90
CA THR A 193 -2.22 -18.51 -5.33
C THR A 193 -2.16 -17.23 -6.16
N GLY A 194 -1.53 -17.28 -7.33
CA GLY A 194 -1.54 -16.15 -8.28
C GLY A 194 -2.95 -15.75 -8.67
N ALA A 195 -3.85 -16.72 -8.88
CA ALA A 195 -5.26 -16.44 -9.18
C ALA A 195 -5.94 -15.61 -8.07
N GLN A 196 -5.71 -15.94 -6.79
CA GLN A 196 -6.27 -15.16 -5.67
C GLN A 196 -5.67 -13.75 -5.58
N LEU A 197 -4.39 -13.59 -5.93
CA LEU A 197 -3.78 -12.27 -6.05
C LEU A 197 -4.41 -11.47 -7.18
N ILE A 198 -4.58 -12.07 -8.35
CA ILE A 198 -5.22 -11.44 -9.52
C ILE A 198 -6.67 -11.04 -9.23
N ASP A 199 -7.40 -11.86 -8.49
CA ASP A 199 -8.80 -11.54 -8.13
C ASP A 199 -8.89 -10.25 -7.31
N PHE A 200 -7.92 -9.93 -6.46
CA PHE A 200 -7.88 -8.64 -5.76
C PHE A 200 -7.67 -7.44 -6.70
N ALA A 201 -6.86 -7.58 -7.75
CA ALA A 201 -6.75 -6.55 -8.78
C ALA A 201 -8.06 -6.36 -9.54
N LYS A 202 -8.76 -7.45 -9.88
CA LYS A 202 -10.07 -7.41 -10.54
C LYS A 202 -11.16 -6.80 -9.67
N GLU A 203 -11.13 -7.03 -8.35
CA GLU A 203 -12.04 -6.36 -7.42
C GLU A 203 -11.88 -4.84 -7.49
N ALA A 204 -10.64 -4.33 -7.51
CA ALA A 204 -10.36 -2.91 -7.67
C ALA A 204 -10.79 -2.40 -9.04
N GLU A 205 -10.57 -3.16 -10.11
CA GLU A 205 -11.01 -2.81 -11.48
C GLU A 205 -12.53 -2.66 -11.56
N ALA A 206 -13.27 -3.62 -10.98
CA ALA A 206 -14.72 -3.57 -10.97
C ALA A 206 -15.29 -2.38 -10.18
N GLY A 207 -14.57 -1.93 -9.14
CA GLY A 207 -14.96 -0.78 -8.30
C GLY A 207 -14.41 0.57 -8.77
N GLY A 208 -13.51 0.60 -9.74
CA GLY A 208 -12.82 1.83 -10.15
C GLY A 208 -11.83 2.35 -9.10
N GLY A 209 -11.40 1.50 -8.17
CA GLY A 209 -10.63 1.83 -6.98
C GLY A 209 -9.12 1.60 -7.09
N MET A 210 -8.50 1.32 -5.95
CA MET A 210 -7.08 1.03 -5.83
C MET A 210 -6.88 -0.28 -5.05
N ALA A 211 -6.08 -1.21 -5.60
CA ALA A 211 -5.62 -2.40 -4.90
C ALA A 211 -4.22 -2.15 -4.34
N VAL A 212 -4.08 -2.08 -3.04
CA VAL A 212 -2.78 -1.98 -2.35
C VAL A 212 -2.45 -3.33 -1.74
N TYR A 213 -1.49 -4.02 -2.36
CA TYR A 213 -0.97 -5.30 -1.87
C TYR A 213 0.05 -5.07 -0.77
N LEU A 214 0.00 -5.89 0.27
CA LEU A 214 1.02 -5.97 1.30
C LEU A 214 1.68 -7.34 1.22
N PHE A 215 2.93 -7.35 0.81
CA PHE A 215 3.81 -8.51 0.80
C PHE A 215 4.94 -8.34 1.83
N HIS A 216 5.51 -9.46 2.26
CA HIS A 216 6.77 -9.53 2.99
C HIS A 216 7.79 -10.29 2.13
N GLY A 217 8.04 -11.58 2.41
CA GLY A 217 8.94 -12.39 1.58
C GLY A 217 8.36 -12.76 0.21
N VAL A 218 9.23 -12.90 -0.78
CA VAL A 218 8.91 -13.45 -2.11
C VAL A 218 9.88 -14.59 -2.37
N ALA A 219 9.38 -15.82 -2.47
CA ALA A 219 10.18 -17.04 -2.65
C ALA A 219 11.25 -17.26 -1.55
N GLY A 220 11.10 -16.63 -0.40
CA GLY A 220 12.02 -16.74 0.74
C GLY A 220 11.63 -15.82 1.88
N ASP A 221 12.38 -15.87 2.94
CA ASP A 221 12.12 -15.20 4.22
C ASP A 221 10.79 -15.66 4.86
N TYR A 222 10.07 -14.81 5.57
CA TYR A 222 8.82 -15.13 6.27
C TYR A 222 7.61 -14.45 5.63
N LEU A 223 6.39 -14.91 5.97
CA LEU A 223 5.11 -14.41 5.43
C LEU A 223 5.18 -14.31 3.90
N GLN A 224 5.69 -15.37 3.28
CA GLN A 224 6.09 -15.33 1.89
C GLN A 224 4.95 -15.66 0.92
N VAL A 225 4.98 -14.98 -0.20
CA VAL A 225 4.31 -15.43 -1.42
C VAL A 225 5.29 -16.25 -2.25
N SER A 226 4.83 -17.33 -2.90
CA SER A 226 5.70 -18.11 -3.77
C SER A 226 6.13 -17.31 -5.00
N ASP A 227 7.34 -17.63 -5.55
CA ASP A 227 7.81 -17.02 -6.80
C ASP A 227 6.79 -17.20 -7.94
N ALA A 228 6.19 -18.38 -8.02
CA ALA A 228 5.19 -18.68 -9.04
C ALA A 228 3.94 -17.79 -8.93
N ALA A 229 3.39 -17.63 -7.72
CA ALA A 229 2.20 -16.82 -7.50
C ALA A 229 2.48 -15.32 -7.73
N HIS A 230 3.66 -14.85 -7.30
CA HIS A 230 4.08 -13.47 -7.51
C HIS A 230 4.26 -13.18 -9.01
N ARG A 231 4.96 -14.04 -9.75
CA ARG A 231 5.13 -13.91 -11.21
C ARG A 231 3.80 -13.97 -11.96
N GLU A 232 2.92 -14.89 -11.60
CA GLU A 232 1.59 -14.99 -12.21
C GLU A 232 0.81 -13.67 -12.10
N LEU A 233 0.86 -13.01 -10.91
CA LEU A 233 0.29 -11.68 -10.75
C LEU A 233 0.96 -10.65 -11.65
N ILE A 234 2.30 -10.59 -11.65
CA ILE A 234 3.06 -9.60 -12.44
C ILE A 234 2.83 -9.79 -13.95
N ASP A 235 2.80 -11.02 -14.43
CA ASP A 235 2.52 -11.33 -15.83
C ASP A 235 1.09 -10.93 -16.22
N TRP A 236 0.12 -11.19 -15.35
CA TRP A 236 -1.25 -10.75 -15.56
C TRP A 236 -1.34 -9.21 -15.62
N LEU A 237 -0.71 -8.50 -14.68
CA LEU A 237 -0.67 -7.04 -14.69
C LEU A 237 -0.02 -6.49 -15.97
N ALA A 238 1.06 -7.14 -16.44
CA ALA A 238 1.74 -6.76 -17.68
C ALA A 238 0.86 -6.94 -18.91
N ALA A 239 0.01 -7.97 -18.92
CA ALA A 239 -0.94 -8.22 -20.02
C ALA A 239 -2.15 -7.24 -19.98
N HIS A 240 -2.44 -6.63 -18.84
CA HIS A 240 -3.62 -5.76 -18.63
C HIS A 240 -3.27 -4.29 -18.41
N ARG A 241 -2.12 -3.79 -18.93
CA ARG A 241 -1.67 -2.40 -18.77
C ARG A 241 -2.66 -1.34 -19.28
N GLY A 242 -3.52 -1.68 -20.21
CA GLY A 242 -4.58 -0.79 -20.68
C GLY A 242 -5.78 -0.69 -19.74
N GLU A 243 -5.87 -1.57 -18.76
CA GLU A 243 -6.99 -1.70 -17.84
C GLU A 243 -6.62 -1.31 -16.41
N VAL A 244 -5.38 -1.62 -15.98
CA VAL A 244 -4.87 -1.29 -14.66
C VAL A 244 -3.58 -0.48 -14.74
N TRP A 245 -3.48 0.52 -13.87
CA TRP A 245 -2.28 1.35 -13.73
C TRP A 245 -1.45 0.88 -12.54
N VAL A 246 -0.31 0.23 -12.83
CA VAL A 246 0.64 -0.19 -11.79
C VAL A 246 1.58 0.95 -11.46
N THR A 247 1.63 1.34 -10.18
CA THR A 247 2.44 2.48 -9.72
C THR A 247 2.85 2.31 -8.26
N THR A 248 3.73 3.21 -7.77
CA THR A 248 4.07 3.29 -6.35
C THR A 248 2.91 3.86 -5.53
N LEU A 249 2.92 3.66 -4.21
CA LEU A 249 1.84 4.15 -3.36
C LEU A 249 1.77 5.68 -3.35
N GLN A 250 2.92 6.36 -3.27
CA GLN A 250 2.96 7.82 -3.41
C GLN A 250 2.39 8.28 -4.75
N GLY A 251 2.78 7.62 -5.84
CA GLY A 251 2.26 7.95 -7.18
C GLY A 251 0.75 7.83 -7.29
N ALA A 252 0.16 6.78 -6.71
CA ALA A 252 -1.29 6.57 -6.68
C ALA A 252 -2.00 7.64 -5.86
N LEU A 253 -1.48 7.96 -4.66
CA LEU A 253 -2.06 8.97 -3.77
C LEU A 253 -1.93 10.39 -4.35
N ASP A 254 -0.79 10.71 -4.97
CA ASP A 254 -0.59 12.00 -5.65
C ASP A 254 -1.59 12.18 -6.79
N TRP A 255 -1.87 11.13 -7.55
CA TRP A 255 -2.87 11.17 -8.62
C TRP A 255 -4.28 11.35 -8.06
N ALA A 256 -4.64 10.57 -7.05
CA ALA A 256 -5.96 10.58 -6.45
C ALA A 256 -6.32 11.93 -5.82
N ASN A 257 -5.32 12.62 -5.25
CA ASN A 257 -5.49 13.89 -4.53
C ASN A 257 -5.22 15.14 -5.41
N LYS A 258 -4.92 14.97 -6.72
CA LYS A 258 -4.80 16.13 -7.61
C LYS A 258 -6.11 16.91 -7.67
N PRO A 259 -6.07 18.24 -7.56
CA PRO A 259 -7.25 19.06 -7.79
C PRO A 259 -7.86 18.73 -9.15
N LYS A 260 -9.12 18.35 -9.18
CA LYS A 260 -9.87 18.18 -10.44
C LYS A 260 -10.04 19.56 -11.06
N LYS A 261 -9.46 19.75 -12.24
CA LYS A 261 -9.66 20.98 -13.05
C LYS A 261 -11.07 21.02 -13.62
#